data_d01f4669259308ac5df4ec6ca194138b
#
_entry.id   d01f4669259308ac5df4ec6ca194138b
#
_cell.length_a   1.000
_cell.length_b   1.000
_cell.length_c   1.000
_cell.angle_alpha   90.00
_cell.angle_beta   90.00
_cell.angle_gamma   90.00
#
_symmetry.space_group_name_H-M   'P 1'
#
loop_
_entity.id
_entity.type
_entity.pdbx_description
1 polymer ?
#
loop_
_entity_poly.entity_id
_entity_poly.type
_entity_poly.pdbx_seq_one_letter_code
_entity_poly.pdbx_strand_id
1 'polypeptide(L)'
;ELQNVATGKYVNVLGNHEDGTVKNGETVNLFNRTNNPDQRWALENYGGNGNVRIVLQRGEGWYALNYNTRNANCIVWHLNTADDIDTVIAAVQVESLTDTYYLKLRDRDTYLTADGTALKWAAYTGEKEQMFTILEPGTSSDGSDSDAGSDASDSKLVTKFIPAYKDNYTKNRKAQGGTISEITIHHCASILTIEALGALWQREGRKGSSHYGVSETNIGQYVHESDVAWTNG
;
A
#
# COMPACT_ATOMS: atom_id res chain seq x y z
N GLU A 1 1.89 -3.54 -0.28
CA GLU A 1 0.84 -4.46 -0.74
C GLU A 1 0.35 -4.06 -2.13
N LEU A 2 -0.17 -5.00 -2.90
CA LEU A 2 -0.75 -4.76 -4.23
C LEU A 2 -2.22 -5.16 -4.19
N GLN A 3 -3.11 -4.20 -4.40
CA GLN A 3 -4.55 -4.45 -4.41
C GLN A 3 -5.09 -4.40 -5.84
N ASN A 4 -5.86 -5.39 -6.23
CA ASN A 4 -6.54 -5.38 -7.52
C ASN A 4 -7.81 -4.51 -7.47
N VAL A 5 -7.95 -3.59 -8.42
CA VAL A 5 -9.04 -2.59 -8.43
C VAL A 5 -10.42 -3.21 -8.64
N ALA A 6 -10.53 -4.29 -9.45
CA ALA A 6 -11.82 -4.92 -9.71
C ALA A 6 -12.37 -5.69 -8.51
N THR A 7 -11.49 -6.35 -7.76
CA THR A 7 -11.89 -7.29 -6.71
C THR A 7 -11.73 -6.73 -5.29
N GLY A 8 -10.95 -5.65 -5.13
CA GLY A 8 -10.55 -5.13 -3.82
C GLY A 8 -9.61 -6.05 -3.04
N LYS A 9 -9.22 -7.19 -3.61
CA LYS A 9 -8.37 -8.19 -2.97
C LYS A 9 -6.89 -7.95 -3.24
N TYR A 10 -6.06 -8.58 -2.43
CA TYR A 10 -4.61 -8.37 -2.40
C TYR A 10 -3.86 -9.53 -3.05
N VAL A 11 -2.79 -9.19 -3.76
CA VAL A 11 -1.87 -10.18 -4.34
C VAL A 11 -1.21 -10.97 -3.21
N ASN A 12 -1.37 -12.27 -3.24
CA ASN A 12 -1.07 -13.20 -2.16
C ASN A 12 -0.43 -14.48 -2.69
N VAL A 13 0.53 -15.04 -1.99
CA VAL A 13 1.00 -16.40 -2.27
C VAL A 13 -0.02 -17.39 -1.71
N LEU A 14 -0.51 -18.30 -2.56
CA LEU A 14 -1.54 -19.26 -2.16
C LEU A 14 -1.01 -20.24 -1.12
N GLY A 15 -1.67 -20.31 0.01
CA GLY A 15 -1.34 -21.20 1.12
C GLY A 15 -1.27 -20.44 2.45
N ASN A 16 -0.87 -21.14 3.50
CA ASN A 16 -0.54 -20.55 4.79
C ASN A 16 0.97 -20.58 4.97
N HIS A 17 1.63 -19.44 4.75
CA HIS A 17 3.08 -19.27 4.81
C HIS A 17 3.53 -18.50 6.05
N GLU A 18 2.81 -18.61 7.16
CA GLU A 18 3.19 -17.98 8.44
C GLU A 18 4.57 -18.45 8.93
N ASP A 19 4.96 -19.67 8.57
CA ASP A 19 6.28 -20.23 8.86
C ASP A 19 7.41 -19.70 7.97
N GLY A 20 7.08 -18.85 7.00
CA GLY A 20 8.03 -18.26 6.07
C GLY A 20 8.48 -19.18 4.93
N THR A 21 7.88 -20.35 4.77
CA THR A 21 8.24 -21.26 3.67
C THR A 21 7.49 -20.91 2.39
N VAL A 22 8.23 -20.73 1.31
CA VAL A 22 7.69 -20.55 -0.06
C VAL A 22 8.53 -21.39 -1.01
N LYS A 23 7.90 -22.00 -2.00
CA LYS A 23 8.57 -22.86 -2.99
C LYS A 23 8.42 -22.29 -4.39
N ASN A 24 9.37 -22.64 -5.25
CA ASN A 24 9.29 -22.32 -6.67
C ASN A 24 8.03 -22.89 -7.29
N GLY A 25 7.32 -22.06 -8.04
CA GLY A 25 6.11 -22.44 -8.75
C GLY A 25 4.84 -22.38 -7.93
N GLU A 26 4.89 -21.92 -6.68
CA GLU A 26 3.68 -21.70 -5.92
C GLU A 26 2.80 -20.63 -6.58
N THR A 27 1.51 -20.90 -6.59
CA THR A 27 0.53 -20.04 -7.24
C THR A 27 0.38 -18.73 -6.47
N VAL A 28 0.33 -17.63 -7.20
CA VAL A 28 -0.10 -16.33 -6.69
C VAL A 28 -1.57 -16.13 -7.01
N ASN A 29 -2.33 -15.71 -6.01
CA ASN A 29 -3.77 -15.47 -6.13
C ASN A 29 -4.16 -14.11 -5.53
N LEU A 30 -5.45 -13.82 -5.54
CA LEU A 30 -6.05 -12.69 -4.84
C LEU A 30 -6.77 -13.18 -3.58
N PHE A 31 -6.44 -12.58 -2.45
CA PHE A 31 -7.05 -12.94 -1.18
C PHE A 31 -7.42 -11.69 -0.37
N ASN A 32 -8.29 -11.85 0.62
CA ASN A 32 -8.59 -10.77 1.55
C ASN A 32 -7.32 -10.35 2.28
N ARG A 33 -7.25 -9.11 2.73
CA ARG A 33 -6.11 -8.63 3.49
C ARG A 33 -5.93 -9.44 4.78
N THR A 34 -4.75 -9.98 4.96
CA THR A 34 -4.41 -10.77 6.16
C THR A 34 -3.35 -10.10 7.02
N ASN A 35 -2.66 -9.09 6.48
CA ASN A 35 -1.43 -8.51 7.04
C ASN A 35 -0.26 -9.51 7.17
N ASN A 36 -0.41 -10.70 6.62
CA ASN A 36 0.64 -11.70 6.60
C ASN A 36 1.78 -11.31 5.64
N PRO A 37 2.97 -11.79 5.90
CA PRO A 37 4.11 -11.55 5.03
C PRO A 37 3.90 -11.98 3.56
N ASP A 38 2.99 -12.91 3.26
CA ASP A 38 2.65 -13.39 1.90
C ASP A 38 2.02 -12.33 0.99
N GLN A 39 1.57 -11.21 1.58
CA GLN A 39 0.99 -10.07 0.88
C GLN A 39 1.91 -8.85 0.88
N ARG A 40 3.11 -8.97 1.46
CA ARG A 40 4.08 -7.86 1.56
C ARG A 40 5.11 -7.96 0.46
N TRP A 41 4.91 -7.20 -0.59
CA TRP A 41 5.75 -7.14 -1.76
C TRP A 41 6.63 -5.90 -1.74
N ALA A 42 7.89 -6.03 -2.11
CA ALA A 42 8.77 -4.92 -2.38
C ALA A 42 8.89 -4.73 -3.90
N LEU A 43 9.02 -3.48 -4.34
CA LEU A 43 9.33 -3.14 -5.73
C LEU A 43 10.84 -2.88 -5.82
N GLU A 44 11.54 -3.76 -6.51
CA GLU A 44 12.96 -3.66 -6.77
C GLU A 44 13.18 -3.06 -8.17
N ASN A 45 13.92 -1.97 -8.26
CA ASN A 45 14.26 -1.38 -9.55
C ASN A 45 15.17 -2.34 -10.35
N TYR A 46 14.81 -2.62 -11.59
CA TYR A 46 15.56 -3.52 -12.44
C TYR A 46 15.95 -2.88 -13.77
N GLY A 47 17.22 -2.53 -13.91
CA GLY A 47 17.78 -2.04 -15.18
C GLY A 47 17.33 -0.66 -15.63
N GLY A 48 16.61 0.10 -14.79
CA GLY A 48 16.10 1.44 -15.13
C GLY A 48 14.87 1.41 -16.03
N ASN A 49 14.52 2.57 -16.61
CA ASN A 49 13.39 2.74 -17.54
C ASN A 49 12.01 2.34 -16.99
N GLY A 50 11.80 2.42 -15.65
CA GLY A 50 10.53 2.05 -15.02
C GLY A 50 10.28 0.55 -14.92
N ASN A 51 11.29 -0.27 -15.20
CA ASN A 51 11.19 -1.71 -14.99
C ASN A 51 11.44 -2.04 -13.51
N VAL A 52 10.64 -2.95 -12.99
CA VAL A 52 10.73 -3.42 -11.60
C VAL A 52 10.63 -4.94 -11.55
N ARG A 53 11.11 -5.50 -10.46
CA ARG A 53 10.70 -6.81 -9.98
C ARG A 53 9.79 -6.61 -8.78
N ILE A 54 8.73 -7.38 -8.68
CA ILE A 54 7.84 -7.40 -7.53
C ILE A 54 8.23 -8.63 -6.72
N VAL A 55 8.87 -8.38 -5.58
CA VAL A 55 9.57 -9.41 -4.81
C VAL A 55 9.05 -9.51 -3.39
N LEU A 56 9.17 -10.69 -2.81
CA LEU A 56 8.97 -10.92 -1.39
C LEU A 56 10.15 -11.71 -0.82
N GLN A 57 10.52 -11.40 0.42
CA GLN A 57 11.52 -12.18 1.16
C GLN A 57 10.82 -13.24 1.99
N ARG A 58 11.34 -14.47 1.90
CA ARG A 58 10.89 -15.60 2.72
C ARG A 58 12.07 -16.43 3.16
N GLY A 59 12.23 -16.59 4.46
CA GLY A 59 13.42 -17.18 5.03
C GLY A 59 14.67 -16.44 4.55
N GLU A 60 15.64 -17.16 4.01
CA GLU A 60 16.86 -16.59 3.42
C GLU A 60 16.72 -16.28 1.92
N GLY A 61 15.55 -16.59 1.31
CA GLY A 61 15.33 -16.48 -0.12
C GLY A 61 14.50 -15.25 -0.53
N TRP A 62 14.82 -14.74 -1.72
CA TRP A 62 14.01 -13.74 -2.42
C TRP A 62 13.24 -14.41 -3.55
N TYR A 63 11.93 -14.16 -3.61
CA TYR A 63 11.03 -14.69 -4.62
C TYR A 63 10.38 -13.52 -5.37
N ALA A 64 10.23 -13.68 -6.69
CA ALA A 64 9.57 -12.67 -7.52
C ALA A 64 8.27 -13.22 -8.11
N LEU A 65 7.33 -12.31 -8.42
CA LEU A 65 6.24 -12.61 -9.34
C LEU A 65 6.81 -13.07 -10.67
N ASN A 66 6.34 -14.19 -11.16
CA ASN A 66 6.88 -14.85 -12.34
C ASN A 66 5.75 -15.32 -13.26
N TYR A 67 6.08 -15.46 -14.54
CA TYR A 67 5.23 -16.01 -15.58
C TYR A 67 5.41 -17.51 -15.67
N ASN A 68 4.35 -18.27 -15.43
CA ASN A 68 4.38 -19.71 -15.68
C ASN A 68 4.27 -19.99 -17.20
N THR A 69 5.34 -20.39 -17.82
CA THR A 69 5.41 -20.62 -19.27
C THR A 69 4.50 -21.75 -19.78
N ARG A 70 3.97 -22.59 -18.89
CA ARG A 70 3.09 -23.72 -19.26
C ARG A 70 1.61 -23.32 -19.38
N ASN A 71 1.16 -22.37 -18.58
CA ASN A 71 -0.29 -22.06 -18.47
C ASN A 71 -0.59 -20.58 -18.24
N ALA A 72 0.41 -19.71 -18.33
CA ALA A 72 0.31 -18.27 -18.12
C ALA A 72 -0.20 -17.84 -16.72
N ASN A 73 -0.26 -18.72 -15.74
CA ASN A 73 -0.60 -18.34 -14.37
C ASN A 73 0.50 -17.49 -13.75
N CYS A 74 0.12 -16.63 -12.80
CA CYS A 74 1.08 -15.94 -11.96
C CYS A 74 1.55 -16.89 -10.85
N ILE A 75 2.86 -17.01 -10.72
CA ILE A 75 3.54 -17.84 -9.71
C ILE A 75 4.63 -17.03 -9.03
N VAL A 76 5.20 -17.57 -7.97
CA VAL A 76 6.48 -17.07 -7.42
C VAL A 76 7.63 -17.97 -7.85
N TRP A 77 8.79 -17.34 -8.06
CA TRP A 77 10.02 -18.06 -8.38
C TRP A 77 11.21 -17.44 -7.65
N HIS A 78 12.10 -18.29 -7.15
CA HIS A 78 13.29 -17.86 -6.41
C HIS A 78 14.25 -17.09 -7.32
N LEU A 79 14.70 -15.93 -6.86
CA LEU A 79 15.68 -15.09 -7.56
C LEU A 79 17.09 -15.58 -7.29
N ASN A 80 17.55 -16.56 -8.04
CA ASN A 80 18.92 -17.11 -7.98
C ASN A 80 19.81 -16.67 -9.14
N THR A 81 19.26 -16.00 -10.15
CA THR A 81 20.03 -15.43 -11.27
C THR A 81 19.53 -14.04 -11.63
N ALA A 82 20.43 -13.17 -12.11
CA ALA A 82 20.11 -11.80 -12.51
C ALA A 82 19.21 -11.72 -13.76
N ASP A 83 19.15 -12.78 -14.57
CA ASP A 83 18.64 -12.72 -15.95
C ASP A 83 17.28 -13.41 -16.17
N ASP A 84 16.51 -13.65 -15.11
CA ASP A 84 15.15 -14.19 -15.27
C ASP A 84 14.21 -13.11 -15.80
N ILE A 85 14.04 -13.09 -17.14
CA ILE A 85 13.21 -12.14 -17.85
C ILE A 85 11.72 -12.27 -17.54
N ASP A 86 11.29 -13.45 -17.11
CA ASP A 86 9.88 -13.73 -16.77
C ASP A 86 9.47 -13.11 -15.41
N THR A 87 10.39 -12.44 -14.71
CA THR A 87 10.16 -11.67 -13.50
C THR A 87 10.16 -10.15 -13.70
N VAL A 88 10.56 -9.68 -14.88
CA VAL A 88 10.72 -8.24 -15.14
C VAL A 88 9.42 -7.61 -15.60
N ILE A 89 8.97 -6.63 -14.85
CA ILE A 89 7.67 -5.98 -15.00
C ILE A 89 7.87 -4.50 -15.34
N ALA A 90 7.21 -4.02 -16.38
CA ALA A 90 7.01 -2.60 -16.64
C ALA A 90 5.73 -2.15 -15.92
N ALA A 91 5.86 -1.28 -14.94
CA ALA A 91 4.73 -0.67 -14.26
C ALA A 91 4.26 0.56 -15.05
N VAL A 92 3.12 0.45 -15.71
CA VAL A 92 2.52 1.51 -16.53
C VAL A 92 1.41 2.18 -15.73
N GLN A 93 1.61 3.44 -15.36
CA GLN A 93 0.64 4.16 -14.55
C GLN A 93 -0.70 4.33 -15.27
N VAL A 94 -1.79 4.16 -14.56
CA VAL A 94 -3.15 4.47 -15.03
C VAL A 94 -3.37 5.98 -14.87
N GLU A 95 -3.53 6.72 -15.98
CA GLU A 95 -3.52 8.19 -16.01
C GLU A 95 -4.51 8.87 -15.05
N SER A 96 -5.65 8.22 -14.77
CA SER A 96 -6.72 8.79 -13.94
C SER A 96 -6.69 8.35 -12.48
N LEU A 97 -5.76 7.48 -12.08
CA LEU A 97 -5.71 6.88 -10.74
C LEU A 97 -4.34 7.03 -10.11
N THR A 98 -4.30 7.55 -8.88
CA THR A 98 -3.07 7.65 -8.10
C THR A 98 -2.59 6.26 -7.69
N ASP A 99 -1.26 6.05 -7.72
CA ASP A 99 -0.58 4.82 -7.29
C ASP A 99 -1.16 3.52 -7.88
N THR A 100 -1.81 3.64 -9.05
CA THR A 100 -2.45 2.52 -9.74
C THR A 100 -1.78 2.26 -11.09
N TYR A 101 -1.46 1.01 -11.35
CA TYR A 101 -0.64 0.60 -12.48
C TYR A 101 -1.21 -0.63 -13.19
N TYR A 102 -0.98 -0.69 -14.50
CA TYR A 102 -0.96 -1.93 -15.25
C TYR A 102 0.43 -2.56 -15.07
N LEU A 103 0.48 -3.82 -14.71
CA LEU A 103 1.72 -4.57 -14.50
C LEU A 103 1.97 -5.45 -15.73
N LYS A 104 2.81 -4.97 -16.64
CA LYS A 104 3.14 -5.63 -17.92
C LYS A 104 4.45 -6.40 -17.80
N LEU A 105 4.49 -7.66 -18.24
CA LEU A 105 5.79 -8.32 -18.46
C LEU A 105 6.57 -7.60 -19.56
N ARG A 106 7.81 -7.17 -19.25
CA ARG A 106 8.62 -6.34 -20.13
C ARG A 106 8.78 -6.92 -21.53
N ASP A 107 9.11 -8.20 -21.61
CA ASP A 107 9.45 -8.88 -22.87
C ASP A 107 8.28 -9.67 -23.46
N ARG A 108 7.09 -9.52 -22.90
CA ARG A 108 5.85 -10.14 -23.37
C ARG A 108 4.74 -9.09 -23.43
N ASP A 109 3.84 -9.20 -24.39
CA ASP A 109 2.68 -8.32 -24.45
C ASP A 109 1.53 -8.85 -23.60
N THR A 110 1.84 -9.13 -22.32
CA THR A 110 0.89 -9.67 -21.35
C THR A 110 0.92 -8.89 -20.06
N TYR A 111 -0.24 -8.76 -19.44
CA TYR A 111 -0.49 -7.99 -18.22
C TYR A 111 -1.03 -8.88 -17.12
N LEU A 112 -0.63 -8.60 -15.89
CA LEU A 112 -1.20 -9.27 -14.72
C LEU A 112 -2.70 -9.01 -14.69
N THR A 113 -3.50 -10.05 -14.59
CA THR A 113 -4.96 -10.00 -14.76
C THR A 113 -5.64 -10.83 -13.70
N ALA A 114 -6.63 -10.26 -13.02
CA ALA A 114 -7.52 -10.99 -12.13
C ALA A 114 -8.54 -11.81 -12.91
N ASP A 115 -8.73 -13.07 -12.52
CA ASP A 115 -9.78 -13.96 -13.01
C ASP A 115 -10.48 -14.56 -11.79
N GLY A 116 -11.46 -13.84 -11.26
CA GLY A 116 -12.00 -14.09 -9.94
C GLY A 116 -10.96 -13.91 -8.84
N THR A 117 -10.55 -15.00 -8.18
CA THR A 117 -9.45 -14.99 -7.22
C THR A 117 -8.12 -15.48 -7.80
N ALA A 118 -8.13 -15.99 -9.03
CA ALA A 118 -6.89 -16.36 -9.70
C ALA A 118 -6.18 -15.15 -10.29
N LEU A 119 -4.86 -15.25 -10.43
CA LEU A 119 -4.02 -14.30 -11.15
C LEU A 119 -3.35 -14.99 -12.32
N LYS A 120 -3.45 -14.38 -13.49
CA LYS A 120 -2.83 -14.86 -14.73
C LYS A 120 -2.24 -13.71 -15.52
N TRP A 121 -1.38 -14.02 -16.47
CA TRP A 121 -0.86 -13.08 -17.44
C TRP A 121 -1.68 -13.18 -18.74
N ALA A 122 -2.29 -12.10 -19.16
CA ALA A 122 -3.19 -12.07 -20.32
C ALA A 122 -2.93 -10.84 -21.21
N ALA A 123 -3.47 -10.86 -22.42
CA ALA A 123 -3.43 -9.71 -23.33
C ALA A 123 -4.06 -8.47 -22.67
N TYR A 124 -3.64 -7.30 -23.10
CA TYR A 124 -4.17 -6.02 -22.59
C TYR A 124 -5.66 -5.87 -22.91
N THR A 125 -6.43 -5.50 -21.89
CA THR A 125 -7.85 -5.18 -22.03
C THR A 125 -8.18 -3.76 -21.59
N GLY A 126 -7.34 -3.17 -20.72
CA GLY A 126 -7.58 -1.87 -20.10
C GLY A 126 -8.62 -1.88 -18.98
N GLU A 127 -9.17 -3.06 -18.63
CA GLU A 127 -10.21 -3.21 -17.62
C GLU A 127 -9.64 -3.24 -16.20
N LYS A 128 -10.51 -3.04 -15.20
CA LYS A 128 -10.12 -2.95 -13.79
C LYS A 128 -9.44 -4.22 -13.25
N GLU A 129 -9.71 -5.37 -13.88
CA GLU A 129 -9.06 -6.65 -13.58
C GLU A 129 -7.55 -6.61 -13.81
N GLN A 130 -7.06 -5.68 -14.64
CA GLN A 130 -5.63 -5.47 -14.92
C GLN A 130 -5.01 -4.31 -14.14
N MET A 131 -5.79 -3.60 -13.32
CA MET A 131 -5.32 -2.46 -12.55
C MET A 131 -4.97 -2.88 -11.13
N PHE A 132 -3.79 -2.48 -10.67
CA PHE A 132 -3.30 -2.77 -9.32
C PHE A 132 -2.84 -1.51 -8.64
N THR A 133 -3.39 -1.23 -7.46
CA THR A 133 -2.96 -0.13 -6.61
C THR A 133 -1.84 -0.59 -5.69
N ILE A 134 -0.77 0.19 -5.63
CA ILE A 134 0.35 -0.02 -4.72
C ILE A 134 0.01 0.65 -3.39
N LEU A 135 -0.05 -0.12 -2.33
CA LEU A 135 -0.39 0.35 -0.99
C LEU A 135 0.75 0.10 -0.02
N GLU A 136 1.03 1.06 0.83
CA GLU A 136 1.90 0.84 1.98
C GLU A 136 1.28 -0.22 2.92
N PRO A 137 2.08 -1.09 3.53
CA PRO A 137 1.58 -2.05 4.50
C PRO A 137 0.89 -1.34 5.66
N GLY A 138 -0.36 -1.70 5.92
CA GLY A 138 -1.16 -1.07 6.98
C GLY A 138 -2.14 0.00 6.51
N THR A 139 -2.10 0.45 5.24
CA THR A 139 -3.14 1.30 4.67
C THR A 139 -4.28 0.45 4.11
N SER A 140 -5.53 0.72 4.48
CA SER A 140 -6.69 0.05 3.89
C SER A 140 -7.34 0.91 2.83
N SER A 141 -7.65 0.31 1.67
CA SER A 141 -8.45 0.92 0.60
C SER A 141 -9.89 0.37 0.58
N ASP A 142 -10.37 -0.21 1.69
CA ASP A 142 -11.71 -0.79 1.73
C ASP A 142 -12.80 0.25 1.98
N GLY A 143 -13.59 0.50 0.93
CA GLY A 143 -14.93 1.05 1.06
C GLY A 143 -15.94 -0.04 1.43
N SER A 144 -15.99 -0.47 2.67
CA SER A 144 -17.15 -1.15 3.24
C SER A 144 -17.27 -0.86 4.72
N ASP A 145 -18.42 -0.29 5.06
CA ASP A 145 -18.89 0.07 6.39
C ASP A 145 -18.55 -0.95 7.48
N SER A 146 -17.71 -0.55 8.41
CA SER A 146 -17.85 -0.85 9.83
C SER A 146 -16.88 0.04 10.62
N ASP A 147 -17.39 1.14 11.16
CA ASP A 147 -16.99 1.91 12.34
C ASP A 147 -15.48 1.94 12.72
N ALA A 148 -14.60 2.17 11.74
CA ALA A 148 -13.24 2.62 11.91
C ALA A 148 -13.07 3.87 11.03
N GLY A 149 -12.71 5.00 11.62
CA GLY A 149 -12.62 6.30 10.96
C GLY A 149 -11.94 6.23 9.60
N SER A 150 -12.50 6.87 8.60
CA SER A 150 -12.05 6.85 7.20
C SER A 150 -10.56 7.19 7.12
N ASP A 151 -9.74 6.31 6.53
CA ASP A 151 -8.31 6.55 6.25
C ASP A 151 -8.09 7.56 5.10
N ALA A 152 -9.18 8.12 4.56
CA ALA A 152 -9.10 9.20 3.58
C ALA A 152 -8.80 10.51 4.29
N SER A 153 -7.82 11.25 3.79
CA SER A 153 -7.51 12.59 4.29
C SER A 153 -8.68 13.56 4.07
N ASP A 154 -8.85 14.52 4.97
CA ASP A 154 -9.91 15.55 4.89
C ASP A 154 -9.65 16.58 3.77
N SER A 155 -8.44 16.63 3.23
CA SER A 155 -8.04 17.59 2.19
C SER A 155 -7.26 16.91 1.06
N LYS A 156 -7.54 17.34 -0.18
CA LYS A 156 -6.78 16.94 -1.39
C LYS A 156 -5.34 17.46 -1.40
N LEU A 157 -4.98 18.39 -0.53
CA LEU A 157 -3.63 18.90 -0.38
C LEU A 157 -2.74 17.99 0.46
N VAL A 158 -3.33 17.07 1.20
CA VAL A 158 -2.60 16.09 2.02
C VAL A 158 -1.89 15.10 1.11
N THR A 159 -0.57 15.03 1.27
CA THR A 159 0.27 14.11 0.51
C THR A 159 0.34 12.72 1.15
N LYS A 160 0.12 12.64 2.47
CA LYS A 160 0.13 11.37 3.21
C LYS A 160 -0.73 11.44 4.47
N PHE A 161 -1.61 10.46 4.66
CA PHE A 161 -2.34 10.26 5.91
C PHE A 161 -1.59 9.23 6.77
N ILE A 162 -1.21 9.61 8.00
CA ILE A 162 -0.48 8.78 8.96
C ILE A 162 -1.23 8.85 10.29
N PRO A 163 -2.21 7.99 10.54
CA PRO A 163 -3.10 8.14 11.68
C PRO A 163 -2.34 8.07 13.02
N ALA A 164 -2.64 9.00 13.91
CA ALA A 164 -2.14 8.98 15.27
C ALA A 164 -2.67 7.76 16.03
N TYR A 165 -1.93 7.32 17.07
CA TYR A 165 -2.41 6.25 17.95
C TYR A 165 -3.76 6.65 18.58
N LYS A 166 -4.70 5.71 18.63
CA LYS A 166 -6.11 5.94 19.01
C LYS A 166 -6.34 6.67 20.35
N ASP A 167 -5.40 6.55 21.29
CA ASP A 167 -5.47 7.18 22.61
C ASP A 167 -4.64 8.46 22.70
N ASN A 168 -4.22 9.03 21.57
CA ASN A 168 -3.49 10.30 21.46
C ASN A 168 -4.37 11.43 20.90
N TYR A 169 -5.66 11.21 20.70
CA TYR A 169 -6.65 12.21 20.27
C TYR A 169 -8.05 11.82 20.79
N THR A 170 -9.02 12.72 20.68
CA THR A 170 -10.41 12.44 21.08
C THR A 170 -11.29 12.38 19.85
N LYS A 171 -12.04 11.29 19.69
CA LYS A 171 -13.01 11.13 18.59
C LYS A 171 -14.23 12.03 18.75
N ASN A 172 -14.81 12.39 17.60
CA ASN A 172 -16.09 13.09 17.47
C ASN A 172 -16.12 14.48 18.13
N ARG A 173 -15.48 15.46 17.48
CA ARG A 173 -15.46 16.88 17.88
C ARG A 173 -16.84 17.44 18.18
N LYS A 174 -17.87 17.10 17.38
CA LYS A 174 -19.24 17.59 17.58
C LYS A 174 -19.82 17.10 18.90
N ALA A 175 -19.56 15.86 19.30
CA ALA A 175 -20.00 15.33 20.59
C ALA A 175 -19.31 16.03 21.77
N GLN A 176 -18.12 16.64 21.55
CA GLN A 176 -17.42 17.46 22.53
C GLN A 176 -17.87 18.94 22.51
N GLY A 177 -18.91 19.28 21.74
CA GLY A 177 -19.42 20.66 21.61
C GLY A 177 -18.51 21.59 20.79
N GLY A 178 -17.51 21.02 20.08
CA GLY A 178 -16.48 21.79 19.38
C GLY A 178 -16.86 22.16 17.95
N THR A 179 -16.66 23.42 17.60
CA THR A 179 -16.59 23.92 16.22
C THR A 179 -15.17 24.40 15.94
N ILE A 180 -14.73 24.31 14.67
CA ILE A 180 -13.42 24.88 14.29
C ILE A 180 -13.63 26.40 14.15
N SER A 181 -13.03 27.16 15.03
CA SER A 181 -13.08 28.63 15.04
C SER A 181 -11.72 29.28 14.76
N GLU A 182 -10.63 28.51 14.92
CA GLU A 182 -9.27 29.01 14.74
C GLU A 182 -8.30 27.89 14.32
N ILE A 183 -7.17 28.29 13.80
CA ILE A 183 -6.05 27.39 13.42
C ILE A 183 -4.86 27.79 14.28
N THR A 184 -4.33 26.83 15.05
CA THR A 184 -3.11 27.02 15.82
C THR A 184 -1.92 26.43 15.06
N ILE A 185 -0.89 27.23 14.84
CA ILE A 185 0.35 26.81 14.20
C ILE A 185 1.44 26.64 15.23
N HIS A 186 2.00 25.43 15.32
CA HIS A 186 3.15 25.12 16.15
C HIS A 186 4.41 24.97 15.28
N HIS A 187 5.49 25.60 15.71
CA HIS A 187 6.80 25.40 15.11
C HIS A 187 7.52 24.25 15.84
N CYS A 188 7.93 23.23 15.10
CA CYS A 188 8.80 22.19 15.64
C CYS A 188 10.21 22.75 15.85
N ALA A 189 10.79 22.56 17.02
CA ALA A 189 12.12 23.06 17.34
C ALA A 189 13.27 22.36 16.56
N SER A 190 12.92 21.46 15.64
CA SER A 190 13.83 20.73 14.75
C SER A 190 13.18 20.48 13.39
N ILE A 191 14.01 20.23 12.38
CA ILE A 191 13.53 19.83 11.06
C ILE A 191 13.07 18.38 11.14
N LEU A 192 11.76 18.15 11.02
CA LEU A 192 11.15 16.83 11.01
C LEU A 192 10.43 16.60 9.65
N THR A 193 10.55 15.38 9.14
CA THR A 193 9.68 14.95 8.03
C THR A 193 8.28 14.66 8.54
N ILE A 194 7.29 14.65 7.63
CA ILE A 194 5.91 14.30 7.99
C ILE A 194 5.82 12.88 8.56
N GLU A 195 6.68 11.95 8.08
CA GLU A 195 6.76 10.58 8.58
C GLU A 195 7.33 10.52 10.00
N ALA A 196 8.40 11.27 10.28
CA ALA A 196 9.00 11.33 11.60
C ALA A 196 8.02 11.90 12.65
N LEU A 197 7.26 12.92 12.26
CA LEU A 197 6.21 13.49 13.10
C LEU A 197 5.05 12.49 13.27
N GLY A 198 4.61 11.81 12.19
CA GLY A 198 3.61 10.76 12.25
C GLY A 198 4.01 9.61 13.17
N ALA A 199 5.25 9.13 13.05
CA ALA A 199 5.80 8.10 13.94
C ALA A 199 5.80 8.52 15.42
N LEU A 200 5.98 9.82 15.70
CA LEU A 200 5.85 10.36 17.04
C LEU A 200 4.42 10.25 17.57
N TRP A 201 3.44 10.61 16.74
CA TRP A 201 2.02 10.54 17.12
C TRP A 201 1.47 9.12 17.19
N GLN A 202 2.12 8.16 16.56
CA GLN A 202 1.76 6.74 16.62
C GLN A 202 2.24 6.04 17.89
N ARG A 203 3.08 6.66 18.70
CA ARG A 203 3.57 6.06 19.96
C ARG A 203 2.45 5.97 20.98
N GLU A 204 2.20 4.77 21.49
CA GLU A 204 1.31 4.55 22.62
C GLU A 204 1.77 5.40 23.85
N GLY A 205 0.80 5.99 24.54
CA GLY A 205 1.09 6.80 25.73
C GLY A 205 1.72 8.16 25.47
N ARG A 206 1.86 8.61 24.21
CA ARG A 206 2.40 9.93 23.86
C ARG A 206 1.55 11.08 24.41
N LYS A 207 0.23 10.87 24.52
CA LYS A 207 -0.74 11.88 25.03
C LYS A 207 -0.69 13.21 24.28
N GLY A 208 -0.52 13.16 22.97
CA GLY A 208 -0.48 14.33 22.12
C GLY A 208 -0.52 13.96 20.65
N SER A 209 -1.08 14.84 19.83
CA SER A 209 -1.17 14.70 18.38
C SER A 209 -1.43 16.06 17.73
N SER A 210 -1.29 16.16 16.41
CA SER A 210 -1.75 17.29 15.60
C SER A 210 -2.66 16.82 14.48
N HIS A 211 -3.50 17.69 13.96
CA HIS A 211 -4.27 17.36 12.76
C HIS A 211 -3.35 17.22 11.55
N TYR A 212 -2.44 18.18 11.38
CA TYR A 212 -1.54 18.24 10.22
C TYR A 212 -0.09 18.48 10.63
N GLY A 213 0.82 18.08 9.79
CA GLY A 213 2.21 18.47 9.76
C GLY A 213 2.59 18.92 8.35
N VAL A 214 3.32 20.02 8.25
CA VAL A 214 3.73 20.61 6.99
C VAL A 214 5.25 20.65 6.91
N SER A 215 5.80 20.10 5.85
CA SER A 215 7.21 20.22 5.48
C SER A 215 7.34 21.05 4.20
N GLU A 216 8.54 21.24 3.70
CA GLU A 216 8.79 22.04 2.50
C GLU A 216 7.97 21.62 1.28
N THR A 217 7.74 20.32 1.10
CA THR A 217 7.09 19.74 -0.09
C THR A 217 5.90 18.84 0.22
N ASN A 218 5.64 18.55 1.50
CA ASN A 218 4.63 17.56 1.89
C ASN A 218 3.73 18.07 3.01
N ILE A 219 2.49 17.62 2.98
CA ILE A 219 1.49 17.82 4.04
C ILE A 219 1.05 16.45 4.53
N GLY A 220 1.38 16.13 5.79
CA GLY A 220 0.88 14.95 6.48
C GLY A 220 -0.38 15.27 7.26
N GLN A 221 -1.37 14.37 7.26
CA GLN A 221 -2.49 14.42 8.20
C GLN A 221 -2.37 13.28 9.21
N TYR A 222 -2.67 13.53 10.48
CA TYR A 222 -2.53 12.54 11.56
C TYR A 222 -3.81 12.33 12.35
N VAL A 223 -4.68 13.33 12.42
CA VAL A 223 -6.00 13.28 13.06
C VAL A 223 -7.00 13.91 12.13
N HIS A 224 -8.17 13.31 11.98
CA HIS A 224 -9.25 13.89 11.17
C HIS A 224 -9.78 15.20 11.77
N GLU A 225 -10.24 16.12 10.91
CA GLU A 225 -10.86 17.39 11.35
C GLU A 225 -12.16 17.16 12.13
N SER A 226 -12.82 16.03 11.93
CA SER A 226 -13.97 15.59 12.73
C SER A 226 -13.62 15.20 14.17
N ASP A 227 -12.34 15.00 14.47
CA ASP A 227 -11.82 14.60 15.78
C ASP A 227 -11.05 15.76 16.45
N VAL A 228 -10.54 15.57 17.65
CA VAL A 228 -9.81 16.59 18.42
C VAL A 228 -8.37 16.14 18.65
N ALA A 229 -7.41 16.78 17.97
CA ALA A 229 -6.00 16.57 18.23
C ALA A 229 -5.58 17.21 19.57
N TRP A 230 -4.61 16.60 20.25
CA TRP A 230 -4.15 17.03 21.58
C TRP A 230 -2.81 17.80 21.53
N THR A 231 -2.73 18.83 20.70
CA THR A 231 -1.55 19.72 20.66
C THR A 231 -1.62 20.90 21.59
N ASN A 232 -2.84 21.27 21.95
CA ASN A 232 -3.10 22.39 22.87
C ASN A 232 -3.53 21.78 24.20
N GLY A 233 -2.57 21.48 25.06
CA GLY A 233 -2.80 21.03 26.44
C GLY A 233 -2.93 22.20 27.39
#